data_89fb1ef4a505d15c1195d1f89902bf18
#
_entry.id   89fb1ef4a505d15c1195d1f89902bf18
#
_cell.length_a   1.000
_cell.length_b   1.000
_cell.length_c   1.000
_cell.angle_alpha   90.00
_cell.angle_beta   90.00
_cell.angle_gamma   90.00
#
_symmetry.space_group_name_H-M   'P 1'
#
loop_
_entity.id
_entity.type
_entity.pdbx_description
1 polymer ?
#
loop_
_entity_poly.entity_id
_entity_poly.type
_entity_poly.pdbx_seq_one_letter_code
_entity_poly.pdbx_strand_id
1 'polypeptide(L)'
;YLFFTQWQALKSYTNEKGIAIMGDTPIFMAYDSADVWAKQKLFQLDSMGFPTVVAGVPPDYFCAEGQLWGNPLYDWKAHKKTGYLWWTERIHKALEDVDYLRIDHFRAFESHWEVKFGAENAIVGEWKKSPGMDFFNTIEKTLGKLPLIAEDLGIITDEVRALLEEAGFPGMRVLQFAFGNDKNNAYLPHSCDKNSVMYSGTHDNDTTRGWYETATEAEKDHYRRYLNVDGRDVAWDFIRMAFASPAVFAIVPLPVSYTHLRAHETLS
;
A
#
# COMPACT_ATOMS: atom_id res chain seq x y z
N TYR A 1 9.26 15.04 -21.73
CA TYR A 1 8.43 16.14 -22.23
C TYR A 1 7.03 15.65 -22.66
N LEU A 2 6.92 14.78 -23.67
CA LEU A 2 5.63 14.32 -24.23
C LEU A 2 4.72 13.69 -23.16
N PHE A 3 5.25 12.82 -22.32
CA PHE A 3 4.49 12.21 -21.24
C PHE A 3 3.82 13.26 -20.35
N PHE A 4 4.58 14.18 -19.79
CA PHE A 4 4.03 15.19 -18.88
C PHE A 4 3.02 16.12 -19.56
N THR A 5 3.26 16.50 -20.84
CA THR A 5 2.29 17.30 -21.59
C THR A 5 0.94 16.58 -21.75
N GLN A 6 0.98 15.31 -22.11
CA GLN A 6 -0.23 14.50 -22.28
C GLN A 6 -0.90 14.17 -20.95
N TRP A 7 -0.11 13.83 -19.92
CA TRP A 7 -0.62 13.51 -18.60
C TRP A 7 -1.33 14.69 -17.95
N GLN A 8 -0.70 15.89 -17.99
CA GLN A 8 -1.32 17.10 -17.43
C GLN A 8 -2.61 17.48 -18.16
N ALA A 9 -2.65 17.32 -19.50
CA ALA A 9 -3.88 17.52 -20.25
C ALA A 9 -4.98 16.52 -19.83
N LEU A 10 -4.63 15.24 -19.62
CA LEU A 10 -5.56 14.22 -19.14
C LEU A 10 -6.03 14.54 -17.72
N LYS A 11 -5.13 14.86 -16.80
CA LYS A 11 -5.48 15.21 -15.41
C LYS A 11 -6.41 16.41 -15.36
N SER A 12 -6.11 17.47 -16.11
CA SER A 12 -6.99 18.64 -16.20
C SER A 12 -8.38 18.28 -16.72
N TYR A 13 -8.44 17.49 -17.78
CA TYR A 13 -9.72 17.04 -18.36
C TYR A 13 -10.55 16.21 -17.37
N THR A 14 -9.92 15.27 -16.63
CA THR A 14 -10.63 14.45 -15.64
C THR A 14 -11.11 15.29 -14.45
N ASN A 15 -10.27 16.21 -13.95
CA ASN A 15 -10.64 17.09 -12.85
C ASN A 15 -11.79 18.05 -13.22
N GLU A 16 -11.84 18.57 -14.46
CA GLU A 16 -12.97 19.35 -14.96
C GLU A 16 -14.28 18.55 -14.98
N LYS A 17 -14.21 17.22 -15.07
CA LYS A 17 -15.35 16.32 -14.96
C LYS A 17 -15.67 15.87 -13.54
N GLY A 18 -14.96 16.40 -12.55
CA GLY A 18 -15.11 15.99 -11.14
C GLY A 18 -14.51 14.61 -10.85
N ILE A 19 -13.62 14.11 -11.70
CA ILE A 19 -12.93 12.84 -11.53
C ILE A 19 -11.51 13.12 -11.00
N ALA A 20 -11.18 12.57 -9.84
CA ALA A 20 -9.86 12.63 -9.26
C ALA A 20 -9.01 11.41 -9.68
N ILE A 21 -7.72 11.61 -9.79
CA ILE A 21 -6.75 10.55 -10.08
C ILE A 21 -6.05 10.16 -8.78
N MET A 22 -6.01 8.87 -8.48
CA MET A 22 -5.23 8.31 -7.39
C MET A 22 -3.99 7.62 -7.96
N GLY A 23 -2.82 8.04 -7.48
CA GLY A 23 -1.54 7.41 -7.80
C GLY A 23 -1.06 6.50 -6.69
N ASP A 24 0.05 5.83 -6.97
CA ASP A 24 0.70 4.91 -6.05
C ASP A 24 2.20 5.17 -6.01
N THR A 25 2.81 5.01 -4.84
CA THR A 25 4.25 5.14 -4.68
C THR A 25 4.79 4.10 -3.70
N PRO A 26 5.80 3.32 -4.10
CA PRO A 26 6.45 2.40 -3.17
C PRO A 26 7.22 3.17 -2.12
N ILE A 27 7.26 2.66 -0.88
CA ILE A 27 8.11 3.29 0.14
C ILE A 27 9.59 3.13 -0.21
N PHE A 28 10.03 1.95 -0.62
CA PHE A 28 11.44 1.70 -0.91
C PHE A 28 11.76 1.87 -2.40
N MET A 29 12.97 2.35 -2.68
CA MET A 29 13.48 2.53 -4.02
C MET A 29 14.24 1.29 -4.50
N ALA A 30 14.16 0.97 -5.79
CA ALA A 30 14.97 -0.08 -6.36
C ALA A 30 16.46 0.30 -6.30
N TYR A 31 17.32 -0.68 -6.04
CA TYR A 31 18.76 -0.45 -5.91
C TYR A 31 19.38 0.18 -7.17
N ASP A 32 18.92 -0.22 -8.33
CA ASP A 32 19.36 0.28 -9.64
C ASP A 32 18.61 1.54 -10.12
N SER A 33 17.82 2.18 -9.22
CA SER A 33 17.11 3.41 -9.55
C SER A 33 18.03 4.61 -9.66
N ALA A 34 17.59 5.62 -10.43
CA ALA A 34 18.27 6.92 -10.52
C ALA A 34 18.39 7.61 -9.16
N ASP A 35 17.41 7.43 -8.27
CA ASP A 35 17.40 8.01 -6.93
C ASP A 35 18.52 7.44 -6.06
N VAL A 36 18.68 6.13 -6.00
CA VAL A 36 19.74 5.48 -5.24
C VAL A 36 21.10 5.87 -5.82
N TRP A 37 21.24 5.84 -7.15
CA TRP A 37 22.49 6.23 -7.84
C TRP A 37 22.88 7.69 -7.55
N ALA A 38 21.93 8.62 -7.62
CA ALA A 38 22.21 10.06 -7.45
C ALA A 38 22.30 10.51 -5.99
N LYS A 39 21.66 9.78 -5.05
CA LYS A 39 21.48 10.20 -3.66
C LYS A 39 22.00 9.16 -2.66
N GLN A 40 23.07 8.45 -2.98
CA GLN A 40 23.64 7.34 -2.20
C GLN A 40 23.70 7.60 -0.68
N LYS A 41 24.01 8.84 -0.26
CA LYS A 41 24.12 9.23 1.16
C LYS A 41 22.79 9.16 1.93
N LEU A 42 21.68 9.01 1.25
CA LEU A 42 20.34 8.86 1.85
C LEU A 42 19.96 7.40 2.10
N PHE A 43 20.80 6.46 1.67
CA PHE A 43 20.57 5.02 1.78
C PHE A 43 21.68 4.35 2.57
N GLN A 44 21.40 3.20 3.14
CA GLN A 44 22.36 2.39 3.90
C GLN A 44 23.26 1.60 2.94
N LEU A 45 24.21 2.30 2.33
CA LEU A 45 25.18 1.74 1.39
C LEU A 45 26.59 1.75 2.01
N ASP A 46 27.45 0.84 1.55
CA ASP A 46 28.86 0.84 1.88
C ASP A 46 29.65 1.86 1.02
N SER A 47 30.97 1.95 1.23
CA SER A 47 31.83 2.88 0.50
C SER A 47 31.97 2.57 -1.00
N MET A 48 31.58 1.39 -1.44
CA MET A 48 31.55 0.95 -2.84
C MET A 48 30.17 1.14 -3.48
N GLY A 49 29.16 1.56 -2.70
CA GLY A 49 27.80 1.79 -3.15
C GLY A 49 26.90 0.56 -3.08
N PHE A 50 27.34 -0.54 -2.48
CA PHE A 50 26.48 -1.71 -2.27
C PHE A 50 25.62 -1.56 -1.01
N PRO A 51 24.37 -2.07 -1.01
CA PRO A 51 23.57 -2.11 0.21
C PRO A 51 24.28 -2.87 1.32
N THR A 52 24.24 -2.36 2.52
CA THR A 52 24.68 -3.11 3.71
C THR A 52 23.56 -3.99 4.24
N VAL A 53 22.35 -3.48 4.13
CA VAL A 53 21.08 -4.11 4.50
C VAL A 53 20.02 -3.78 3.49
N VAL A 54 18.99 -4.61 3.42
CA VAL A 54 17.88 -4.47 2.47
C VAL A 54 16.53 -4.66 3.14
N ALA A 55 15.49 -4.15 2.49
CA ALA A 55 14.12 -4.28 2.92
C ALA A 55 13.57 -5.68 2.69
N GLY A 56 12.64 -6.05 3.56
CA GLY A 56 11.83 -7.24 3.47
C GLY A 56 10.71 -7.23 4.49
N VAL A 57 10.06 -8.36 4.63
CA VAL A 57 9.11 -8.63 5.73
C VAL A 57 9.44 -9.99 6.35
N PRO A 58 9.27 -10.15 7.67
CA PRO A 58 9.56 -11.42 8.33
C PRO A 58 8.59 -12.50 7.89
N PRO A 59 8.88 -13.78 8.20
CA PRO A 59 7.93 -14.86 8.04
C PRO A 59 6.57 -14.54 8.65
N ASP A 60 5.53 -14.83 7.90
CA ASP A 60 4.14 -14.66 8.30
C ASP A 60 3.27 -15.83 7.86
N TYR A 61 1.95 -15.66 7.99
CA TYR A 61 0.96 -16.67 7.58
C TYR A 61 1.01 -17.02 6.09
N PHE A 62 1.44 -16.07 5.24
CA PHE A 62 1.42 -16.19 3.79
C PHE A 62 2.74 -16.68 3.22
N CYS A 63 3.87 -16.41 3.93
CA CYS A 63 5.19 -16.77 3.47
C CYS A 63 6.07 -17.21 4.64
N ALA A 64 6.35 -18.51 4.72
CA ALA A 64 7.16 -19.10 5.80
C ALA A 64 8.65 -18.64 5.79
N GLU A 65 9.14 -18.14 4.67
CA GLU A 65 10.50 -17.61 4.52
C GLU A 65 10.56 -16.08 4.63
N GLY A 66 9.39 -15.43 4.84
CA GLY A 66 9.24 -14.00 4.69
C GLY A 66 9.40 -13.56 3.25
N GLN A 67 9.42 -12.26 3.01
CA GLN A 67 9.65 -11.71 1.67
C GLN A 67 10.93 -10.88 1.67
N LEU A 68 11.89 -11.27 0.87
CA LEU A 68 13.13 -10.53 0.66
C LEU A 68 12.98 -9.63 -0.55
N TRP A 69 12.77 -8.32 -0.33
CA TRP A 69 12.52 -7.38 -1.43
C TRP A 69 13.81 -6.87 -2.08
N GLY A 70 14.90 -6.81 -1.32
CA GLY A 70 16.21 -6.42 -1.86
C GLY A 70 16.43 -4.91 -2.05
N ASN A 71 15.45 -4.08 -1.77
CA ASN A 71 15.58 -2.63 -1.85
C ASN A 71 16.52 -2.12 -0.76
N PRO A 72 17.46 -1.19 -1.05
CA PRO A 72 18.29 -0.57 -0.02
C PRO A 72 17.42 0.23 0.95
N LEU A 73 17.74 0.15 2.23
CA LEU A 73 17.05 0.88 3.28
C LEU A 73 17.53 2.32 3.38
N TYR A 74 16.66 3.20 3.87
CA TYR A 74 17.00 4.62 4.09
C TYR A 74 17.92 4.83 5.28
N ASP A 75 18.88 5.73 5.16
CA ASP A 75 19.53 6.37 6.33
C ASP A 75 18.62 7.49 6.85
N TRP A 76 17.70 7.15 7.73
CA TRP A 76 16.76 8.11 8.31
C TRP A 76 17.44 9.26 9.07
N LYS A 77 18.67 9.06 9.56
CA LYS A 77 19.44 10.13 10.21
C LYS A 77 19.94 11.14 9.16
N ALA A 78 20.36 10.67 8.00
CA ALA A 78 20.74 11.54 6.89
C ALA A 78 19.54 12.30 6.34
N HIS A 79 18.39 11.64 6.18
CA HIS A 79 17.13 12.29 5.78
C HIS A 79 16.71 13.37 6.78
N LYS A 80 16.75 13.09 8.08
CA LYS A 80 16.40 14.05 9.13
C LYS A 80 17.30 15.28 9.12
N LYS A 81 18.61 15.14 8.89
CA LYS A 81 19.57 16.24 8.79
C LYS A 81 19.21 17.25 7.70
N THR A 82 18.57 16.81 6.64
CA THR A 82 18.10 17.66 5.54
C THR A 82 16.65 18.10 5.67
N GLY A 83 16.00 17.83 6.81
CA GLY A 83 14.58 18.08 6.99
C GLY A 83 13.70 17.26 6.04
N TYR A 84 14.11 16.05 5.71
CA TYR A 84 13.44 15.15 4.77
C TYR A 84 13.21 15.76 3.37
N LEU A 85 14.10 16.64 2.94
CA LEU A 85 13.95 17.39 1.67
C LEU A 85 13.66 16.47 0.47
N TRP A 86 14.42 15.38 0.30
CA TRP A 86 14.21 14.44 -0.80
C TRP A 86 12.78 13.83 -0.79
N TRP A 87 12.26 13.48 0.38
CA TRP A 87 10.90 12.98 0.51
C TRP A 87 9.86 14.05 0.24
N THR A 88 10.10 15.28 0.69
CA THR A 88 9.23 16.43 0.41
C THR A 88 9.12 16.65 -1.10
N GLU A 89 10.27 16.66 -1.81
CA GLU A 89 10.32 16.79 -3.27
C GLU A 89 9.61 15.64 -3.97
N ARG A 90 9.79 14.39 -3.50
CA ARG A 90 9.18 13.20 -4.06
C ARG A 90 7.65 13.22 -3.92
N ILE A 91 7.14 13.51 -2.73
CA ILE A 91 5.70 13.59 -2.49
C ILE A 91 5.10 14.76 -3.27
N HIS A 92 5.75 15.93 -3.24
CA HIS A 92 5.29 17.08 -4.01
C HIS A 92 5.19 16.75 -5.50
N LYS A 93 6.22 16.15 -6.07
CA LYS A 93 6.25 15.78 -7.48
C LYS A 93 5.16 14.74 -7.82
N ALA A 94 4.94 13.75 -6.97
CA ALA A 94 3.87 12.79 -7.18
C ALA A 94 2.49 13.47 -7.15
N LEU A 95 2.26 14.42 -6.22
CA LEU A 95 0.99 15.15 -6.10
C LEU A 95 0.76 16.19 -7.21
N GLU A 96 1.80 16.60 -7.96
CA GLU A 96 1.58 17.33 -9.21
C GLU A 96 0.88 16.48 -10.26
N ASP A 97 1.17 15.17 -10.27
CA ASP A 97 0.65 14.24 -11.28
C ASP A 97 -0.68 13.58 -10.87
N VAL A 98 -1.01 13.51 -9.56
CA VAL A 98 -2.24 12.89 -9.05
C VAL A 98 -2.94 13.75 -8.00
N ASP A 99 -4.18 13.41 -7.64
CA ASP A 99 -4.97 14.13 -6.64
C ASP A 99 -4.92 13.46 -5.27
N TYR A 100 -4.74 12.14 -5.24
CA TYR A 100 -4.51 11.32 -4.05
C TYR A 100 -3.31 10.42 -4.30
N LEU A 101 -2.54 10.15 -3.26
CA LEU A 101 -1.34 9.31 -3.36
C LEU A 101 -1.41 8.18 -2.33
N ARG A 102 -1.49 6.92 -2.80
CA ARG A 102 -1.30 5.75 -1.94
C ARG A 102 0.20 5.57 -1.68
N ILE A 103 0.55 5.38 -0.42
CA ILE A 103 1.91 4.97 -0.04
C ILE A 103 1.87 3.50 0.32
N ASP A 104 2.61 2.73 -0.46
CA ASP A 104 2.77 1.30 -0.26
C ASP A 104 3.62 1.02 0.97
N HIS A 105 3.27 -0.03 1.73
CA HIS A 105 3.94 -0.48 2.94
C HIS A 105 4.13 0.62 4.00
N PHE A 106 3.04 1.34 4.33
CA PHE A 106 3.03 2.47 5.28
C PHE A 106 3.67 2.12 6.64
N ARG A 107 3.52 0.88 7.11
CA ARG A 107 4.10 0.46 8.39
C ARG A 107 5.59 0.74 8.52
N ALA A 108 6.33 0.80 7.40
CA ALA A 108 7.76 1.05 7.43
C ALA A 108 8.14 2.48 7.85
N PHE A 109 7.18 3.40 7.98
CA PHE A 109 7.42 4.70 8.63
C PHE A 109 7.43 4.59 10.16
N GLU A 110 6.86 3.54 10.73
CA GLU A 110 6.95 3.21 12.16
C GLU A 110 8.17 2.34 12.44
N SER A 111 8.27 1.21 11.74
CA SER A 111 9.41 0.29 11.79
C SER A 111 9.47 -0.55 10.52
N HIS A 112 10.67 -0.86 10.07
CA HIS A 112 10.93 -1.69 8.90
C HIS A 112 11.72 -2.93 9.29
N TRP A 113 11.54 -4.01 8.50
CA TRP A 113 12.30 -5.23 8.65
C TRP A 113 13.61 -5.12 7.87
N GLU A 114 14.71 -5.14 8.60
CA GLU A 114 16.06 -5.04 8.05
C GLU A 114 16.65 -6.44 7.89
N VAL A 115 17.06 -6.76 6.67
CA VAL A 115 17.73 -8.03 6.34
C VAL A 115 19.12 -7.72 5.82
N LYS A 116 20.11 -8.55 6.18
CA LYS A 116 21.49 -8.40 5.71
C LYS A 116 21.53 -8.56 4.19
N PHE A 117 22.22 -7.67 3.49
CA PHE A 117 22.44 -7.80 2.06
C PHE A 117 23.11 -9.12 1.70
N GLY A 118 22.62 -9.81 0.68
CA GLY A 118 23.11 -11.14 0.27
C GLY A 118 22.50 -12.31 1.05
N ALA A 119 21.53 -12.09 1.93
CA ALA A 119 20.75 -13.17 2.54
C ALA A 119 19.89 -13.87 1.46
N GLU A 120 19.63 -15.17 1.65
CA GLU A 120 18.82 -15.98 0.72
C GLU A 120 17.31 -15.76 0.91
N ASN A 121 16.89 -15.39 2.12
CA ASN A 121 15.49 -15.15 2.50
C ASN A 121 15.40 -14.10 3.62
N ALA A 122 14.20 -13.82 4.09
CA ALA A 122 13.95 -12.81 5.11
C ALA A 122 13.71 -13.38 6.53
N ILE A 123 14.02 -14.67 6.78
CA ILE A 123 13.82 -15.31 8.08
C ILE A 123 14.65 -14.61 9.16
N VAL A 124 15.90 -14.29 8.85
CA VAL A 124 16.81 -13.64 9.79
C VAL A 124 16.89 -12.16 9.47
N GLY A 125 16.35 -11.36 10.35
CA GLY A 125 16.34 -9.90 10.24
C GLY A 125 16.06 -9.25 11.59
N GLU A 126 15.86 -7.95 11.56
CA GLU A 126 15.63 -7.16 12.78
C GLU A 126 14.64 -6.00 12.49
N TRP A 127 13.70 -5.77 13.41
CA TRP A 127 12.87 -4.58 13.35
C TRP A 127 13.66 -3.35 13.76
N LYS A 128 13.72 -2.36 12.90
CA LYS A 128 14.33 -1.04 13.14
C LYS A 128 13.28 0.05 13.11
N LYS A 129 13.32 0.93 14.12
CA LYS A 129 12.43 2.08 14.19
C LYS A 129 12.73 3.07 13.08
N SER A 130 11.68 3.65 12.56
CA SER A 130 11.66 4.72 11.56
C SER A 130 11.19 6.04 12.17
N PRO A 131 11.18 7.17 11.45
CA PRO A 131 10.95 8.48 12.06
C PRO A 131 9.51 8.74 12.53
N GLY A 132 8.52 7.95 12.11
CA GLY A 132 7.13 8.11 12.53
C GLY A 132 6.57 9.50 12.22
N MET A 133 5.85 10.10 13.20
CA MET A 133 5.23 11.43 13.04
C MET A 133 6.23 12.58 12.84
N ASP A 134 7.48 12.46 13.27
CA ASP A 134 8.50 13.46 12.97
C ASP A 134 8.65 13.71 11.45
N PHE A 135 8.56 12.63 10.67
CA PHE A 135 8.58 12.69 9.22
C PHE A 135 7.32 13.42 8.67
N PHE A 136 6.13 12.95 9.00
CA PHE A 136 4.88 13.51 8.46
C PHE A 136 4.69 14.97 8.88
N ASN A 137 4.91 15.29 10.14
CA ASN A 137 4.83 16.66 10.66
C ASN A 137 5.80 17.61 9.94
N THR A 138 6.99 17.14 9.55
CA THR A 138 7.97 17.96 8.85
C THR A 138 7.55 18.23 7.41
N ILE A 139 7.03 17.21 6.71
CA ILE A 139 6.57 17.36 5.32
C ILE A 139 5.32 18.24 5.26
N GLU A 140 4.35 18.04 6.16
CA GLU A 140 3.12 18.84 6.21
C GLU A 140 3.37 20.32 6.50
N LYS A 141 4.42 20.67 7.25
CA LYS A 141 4.83 22.07 7.41
C LYS A 141 5.20 22.73 6.08
N THR A 142 5.67 21.96 5.11
CA THR A 142 6.11 22.48 3.81
C THR A 142 5.01 22.39 2.76
N LEU A 143 4.31 21.25 2.70
CA LEU A 143 3.34 20.95 1.64
C LEU A 143 1.88 21.21 2.05
N GLY A 144 1.61 21.45 3.33
CA GLY A 144 0.26 21.49 3.86
C GLY A 144 -0.31 20.09 4.06
N LYS A 145 -1.64 19.99 4.20
CA LYS A 145 -2.32 18.72 4.41
C LYS A 145 -2.07 17.77 3.21
N LEU A 146 -1.61 16.57 3.52
CA LEU A 146 -1.26 15.57 2.53
C LEU A 146 -2.47 14.68 2.18
N PRO A 147 -2.88 14.58 0.90
CA PRO A 147 -3.94 13.68 0.45
C PRO A 147 -3.38 12.26 0.27
N LEU A 148 -2.88 11.68 1.36
CA LEU A 148 -2.26 10.36 1.36
C LEU A 148 -3.27 9.28 1.78
N ILE A 149 -3.08 8.08 1.23
CA ILE A 149 -3.74 6.83 1.63
C ILE A 149 -2.63 5.87 2.04
N ALA A 150 -2.79 5.26 3.20
CA ALA A 150 -1.79 4.35 3.74
C ALA A 150 -2.12 2.89 3.41
N GLU A 151 -1.20 2.17 2.80
CA GLU A 151 -1.31 0.72 2.75
C GLU A 151 -0.89 0.16 4.12
N ASP A 152 -1.89 -0.33 4.87
CA ASP A 152 -1.78 -0.89 6.22
C ASP A 152 -2.18 -2.38 6.24
N LEU A 153 -1.74 -3.13 5.24
CA LEU A 153 -1.99 -4.58 5.14
C LEU A 153 -0.87 -5.39 5.82
N GLY A 154 -1.13 -6.65 6.12
CA GLY A 154 -0.16 -7.56 6.74
C GLY A 154 -0.08 -7.45 8.28
N ILE A 155 1.12 -7.53 8.84
CA ILE A 155 1.35 -7.48 10.29
C ILE A 155 1.29 -6.03 10.77
N ILE A 156 0.15 -5.62 11.31
CA ILE A 156 -0.08 -4.27 11.82
C ILE A 156 -0.13 -4.28 13.33
N THR A 157 0.87 -3.67 13.97
CA THR A 157 0.96 -3.54 15.43
C THR A 157 0.17 -2.33 15.93
N ASP A 158 -0.02 -2.23 17.24
CA ASP A 158 -0.72 -1.09 17.85
C ASP A 158 0.03 0.23 17.63
N GLU A 159 1.36 0.19 17.54
CA GLU A 159 2.18 1.38 17.23
C GLU A 159 1.96 1.86 15.80
N VAL A 160 1.80 0.94 14.85
CA VAL A 160 1.47 1.29 13.45
C VAL A 160 0.06 1.87 13.36
N ARG A 161 -0.90 1.29 14.09
CA ARG A 161 -2.27 1.85 14.17
C ARG A 161 -2.27 3.25 14.76
N ALA A 162 -1.54 3.46 15.87
CA ALA A 162 -1.41 4.77 16.49
C ALA A 162 -0.78 5.79 15.54
N LEU A 163 0.27 5.41 14.79
CA LEU A 163 0.87 6.27 13.79
C LEU A 163 -0.13 6.65 12.68
N LEU A 164 -0.90 5.68 12.18
CA LEU A 164 -1.90 5.92 11.15
C LEU A 164 -3.02 6.85 11.63
N GLU A 165 -3.50 6.64 12.85
CA GLU A 165 -4.54 7.45 13.48
C GLU A 165 -4.05 8.88 13.72
N GLU A 166 -2.83 9.06 14.26
CA GLU A 166 -2.22 10.37 14.49
C GLU A 166 -1.98 11.13 13.17
N ALA A 167 -1.52 10.43 12.13
CA ALA A 167 -1.35 11.00 10.79
C ALA A 167 -2.69 11.33 10.10
N GLY A 168 -3.78 10.71 10.53
CA GLY A 168 -5.12 10.93 9.99
C GLY A 168 -5.35 10.43 8.57
N PHE A 169 -4.49 9.53 8.06
CA PHE A 169 -4.62 8.98 6.71
C PHE A 169 -5.62 7.81 6.69
N PRO A 170 -6.42 7.68 5.61
CA PRO A 170 -7.22 6.47 5.41
C PRO A 170 -6.34 5.24 5.24
N GLY A 171 -6.64 4.18 5.98
CA GLY A 171 -6.06 2.85 5.76
C GLY A 171 -6.85 2.05 4.73
N MET A 172 -6.36 0.88 4.35
CA MET A 172 -6.98 0.01 3.35
C MET A 172 -7.77 -1.14 4.00
N ARG A 173 -8.89 -1.49 3.38
CA ARG A 173 -9.72 -2.66 3.75
C ARG A 173 -10.01 -3.46 2.50
N VAL A 174 -9.55 -4.70 2.46
CA VAL A 174 -9.65 -5.58 1.28
C VAL A 174 -10.67 -6.69 1.57
N LEU A 175 -11.75 -6.70 0.84
CA LEU A 175 -12.87 -7.64 1.06
C LEU A 175 -12.49 -9.10 0.91
N GLN A 176 -11.51 -9.43 0.09
CA GLN A 176 -11.01 -10.81 -0.04
C GLN A 176 -10.40 -11.35 1.27
N PHE A 177 -10.03 -10.48 2.22
CA PHE A 177 -9.53 -10.88 3.54
C PHE A 177 -10.60 -10.91 4.63
N ALA A 178 -11.86 -10.58 4.27
CA ALA A 178 -12.94 -10.38 5.24
C ALA A 178 -13.54 -11.69 5.78
N PHE A 179 -13.50 -12.79 5.02
CA PHE A 179 -14.34 -13.96 5.26
C PHE A 179 -13.64 -15.14 5.98
N GLY A 180 -12.48 -14.90 6.57
CA GLY A 180 -11.85 -15.88 7.47
C GLY A 180 -12.65 -16.15 8.75
N ASN A 181 -12.08 -16.96 9.64
CA ASN A 181 -12.77 -17.43 10.85
C ASN A 181 -12.93 -16.38 11.97
N ASP A 182 -12.34 -15.19 11.82
CA ASP A 182 -12.45 -14.12 12.82
C ASP A 182 -13.76 -13.35 12.65
N LYS A 183 -14.63 -13.42 13.67
CA LYS A 183 -15.91 -12.69 13.69
C LYS A 183 -15.76 -11.17 13.81
N ASN A 184 -14.62 -10.72 14.32
CA ASN A 184 -14.29 -9.28 14.48
C ASN A 184 -13.32 -8.81 13.40
N ASN A 185 -13.28 -9.48 12.26
CA ASN A 185 -12.39 -9.15 11.17
C ASN A 185 -12.59 -7.70 10.72
N ALA A 186 -11.53 -6.91 10.81
CA ALA A 186 -11.53 -5.47 10.48
C ALA A 186 -11.81 -5.17 8.99
N TYR A 187 -11.74 -6.19 8.13
CA TYR A 187 -12.06 -6.07 6.70
C TYR A 187 -13.56 -6.24 6.40
N LEU A 188 -14.37 -6.69 7.38
CA LEU A 188 -15.82 -6.72 7.20
C LEU A 188 -16.40 -5.30 7.16
N PRO A 189 -17.31 -4.99 6.23
CA PRO A 189 -17.84 -3.64 6.05
C PRO A 189 -18.42 -3.00 7.33
N HIS A 190 -19.10 -3.81 8.17
CA HIS A 190 -19.68 -3.31 9.43
C HIS A 190 -18.63 -3.04 10.52
N SER A 191 -17.40 -3.57 10.38
CA SER A 191 -16.30 -3.38 11.33
C SER A 191 -15.28 -2.36 10.86
N CYS A 192 -15.39 -1.87 9.61
CA CYS A 192 -14.39 -0.94 9.09
C CYS A 192 -14.61 0.50 9.58
N ASP A 193 -13.51 1.20 9.81
CA ASP A 193 -13.52 2.61 10.17
C ASP A 193 -13.96 3.47 8.98
N LYS A 194 -14.63 4.60 9.27
CA LYS A 194 -14.99 5.56 8.23
C LYS A 194 -13.77 6.10 7.49
N ASN A 195 -12.67 6.39 8.21
CA ASN A 195 -11.43 6.86 7.62
C ASN A 195 -10.64 5.70 6.99
N SER A 196 -11.24 5.05 6.00
CA SER A 196 -10.62 3.93 5.28
C SER A 196 -11.03 3.92 3.81
N VAL A 197 -10.34 3.12 3.03
CA VAL A 197 -10.64 2.84 1.62
C VAL A 197 -11.00 1.36 1.50
N MET A 198 -12.21 1.08 1.04
CA MET A 198 -12.69 -0.29 0.85
C MET A 198 -12.39 -0.76 -0.57
N TYR A 199 -11.68 -1.88 -0.69
CA TYR A 199 -11.35 -2.52 -1.96
C TYR A 199 -12.07 -3.84 -2.11
N SER A 200 -12.57 -4.15 -3.30
CA SER A 200 -13.02 -5.52 -3.62
C SER A 200 -11.83 -6.50 -3.69
N GLY A 201 -10.69 -6.02 -4.08
CA GLY A 201 -9.37 -6.63 -4.17
C GLY A 201 -8.40 -5.59 -4.73
N THR A 202 -7.10 -5.83 -4.66
CA THR A 202 -6.06 -4.96 -5.21
C THR A 202 -5.37 -5.63 -6.40
N HIS A 203 -4.39 -4.97 -7.02
CA HIS A 203 -3.55 -5.57 -8.06
C HIS A 203 -2.67 -6.73 -7.56
N ASP A 204 -2.48 -6.86 -6.23
CA ASP A 204 -1.72 -7.95 -5.61
C ASP A 204 -2.61 -9.18 -5.31
N ASN A 205 -3.92 -9.05 -5.47
CA ASN A 205 -4.87 -10.12 -5.23
C ASN A 205 -5.27 -10.81 -6.53
N ASP A 206 -5.79 -12.02 -6.41
CA ASP A 206 -6.50 -12.66 -7.52
C ASP A 206 -7.78 -11.89 -7.88
N THR A 207 -8.38 -12.18 -9.02
CA THR A 207 -9.71 -11.66 -9.33
C THR A 207 -10.70 -12.09 -8.25
N THR A 208 -11.75 -11.32 -8.02
CA THR A 208 -12.79 -11.68 -7.04
C THR A 208 -13.40 -13.05 -7.35
N ARG A 209 -13.52 -13.41 -8.63
CA ARG A 209 -13.98 -14.73 -9.04
C ARG A 209 -12.92 -15.80 -8.76
N GLY A 210 -11.66 -15.57 -9.06
CA GLY A 210 -10.55 -16.48 -8.76
C GLY A 210 -10.43 -16.72 -7.25
N TRP A 211 -10.55 -15.68 -6.43
CA TRP A 211 -10.66 -15.81 -4.99
C TRP A 211 -11.80 -16.75 -4.58
N TYR A 212 -13.01 -16.57 -5.13
CA TYR A 212 -14.15 -17.43 -4.79
C TYR A 212 -13.94 -18.87 -5.23
N GLU A 213 -13.30 -19.12 -6.36
CA GLU A 213 -13.00 -20.48 -6.83
C GLU A 213 -12.00 -21.19 -5.91
N THR A 214 -10.99 -20.50 -5.40
CA THR A 214 -9.90 -21.03 -4.56
C THR A 214 -10.13 -20.95 -3.06
N ALA A 215 -11.04 -20.08 -2.59
CA ALA A 215 -11.40 -19.94 -1.19
C ALA A 215 -11.92 -21.25 -0.59
N THR A 216 -11.68 -21.43 0.71
CA THR A 216 -12.22 -22.58 1.44
C THR A 216 -13.74 -22.57 1.50
N GLU A 217 -14.36 -23.73 1.67
CA GLU A 217 -15.83 -23.79 1.83
C GLU A 217 -16.32 -23.01 3.06
N ALA A 218 -15.50 -22.89 4.10
CA ALA A 218 -15.83 -22.07 5.27
C ALA A 218 -15.90 -20.58 4.92
N GLU A 219 -14.95 -20.06 4.14
CA GLU A 219 -14.95 -18.67 3.67
C GLU A 219 -16.11 -18.40 2.71
N LYS A 220 -16.37 -19.31 1.77
CA LYS A 220 -17.52 -19.24 0.86
C LYS A 220 -18.85 -19.25 1.60
N ASP A 221 -18.99 -20.10 2.62
CA ASP A 221 -20.20 -20.17 3.44
C ASP A 221 -20.37 -18.90 4.29
N HIS A 222 -19.27 -18.38 4.88
CA HIS A 222 -19.28 -17.12 5.62
C HIS A 222 -19.73 -15.96 4.70
N TYR A 223 -19.15 -15.81 3.52
CA TYR A 223 -19.53 -14.80 2.53
C TYR A 223 -21.01 -14.92 2.14
N ARG A 224 -21.49 -16.14 1.78
CA ARG A 224 -22.88 -16.37 1.37
C ARG A 224 -23.87 -16.02 2.48
N ARG A 225 -23.57 -16.39 3.72
CA ARG A 225 -24.42 -16.06 4.87
C ARG A 225 -24.39 -14.57 5.20
N TYR A 226 -23.20 -13.97 5.16
CA TYR A 226 -23.04 -12.56 5.48
C TYR A 226 -23.87 -11.65 4.59
N LEU A 227 -23.91 -11.95 3.29
CA LEU A 227 -24.65 -11.17 2.31
C LEU A 227 -26.05 -11.75 1.99
N ASN A 228 -26.38 -12.94 2.47
CA ASN A 228 -27.58 -13.69 2.11
C ASN A 228 -27.70 -13.90 0.57
N VAL A 229 -26.63 -14.42 -0.03
CA VAL A 229 -26.50 -14.66 -1.48
C VAL A 229 -26.13 -16.12 -1.77
N ASP A 230 -26.27 -16.54 -3.04
CA ASP A 230 -25.92 -17.90 -3.46
C ASP A 230 -24.50 -18.04 -4.04
N GLY A 231 -23.78 -16.93 -4.24
CA GLY A 231 -22.40 -16.88 -4.73
C GLY A 231 -22.27 -16.97 -6.25
N ARG A 232 -23.36 -16.85 -7.04
CA ARG A 232 -23.27 -16.86 -8.51
C ARG A 232 -22.61 -15.60 -9.08
N ASP A 233 -22.89 -14.46 -8.45
CA ASP A 233 -22.47 -13.14 -8.93
C ASP A 233 -21.45 -12.49 -7.97
N VAL A 234 -20.46 -13.26 -7.49
CA VAL A 234 -19.52 -12.85 -6.44
C VAL A 234 -18.86 -11.50 -6.74
N ALA A 235 -18.51 -11.20 -7.98
CA ALA A 235 -17.91 -9.92 -8.36
C ALA A 235 -18.86 -8.75 -8.08
N TRP A 236 -20.12 -8.86 -8.48
CA TRP A 236 -21.13 -7.84 -8.21
C TRP A 236 -21.50 -7.72 -6.74
N ASP A 237 -21.47 -8.83 -6.01
CA ASP A 237 -21.72 -8.83 -4.56
C ASP A 237 -20.60 -8.06 -3.83
N PHE A 238 -19.34 -8.24 -4.21
CA PHE A 238 -18.21 -7.48 -3.66
C PHE A 238 -18.28 -6.00 -4.03
N ILE A 239 -18.66 -5.67 -5.27
CA ILE A 239 -18.88 -4.27 -5.68
C ILE A 239 -19.96 -3.63 -4.80
N ARG A 240 -21.14 -4.25 -4.68
CA ARG A 240 -22.23 -3.74 -3.83
C ARG A 240 -21.80 -3.57 -2.38
N MET A 241 -21.07 -4.55 -1.86
CA MET A 241 -20.57 -4.54 -0.49
C MET A 241 -19.55 -3.41 -0.25
N ALA A 242 -18.62 -3.18 -1.20
CA ALA A 242 -17.68 -2.08 -1.11
C ALA A 242 -18.39 -0.73 -1.08
N PHE A 243 -19.35 -0.51 -1.96
CA PHE A 243 -20.14 0.73 -2.01
C PHE A 243 -21.11 0.90 -0.84
N ALA A 244 -21.52 -0.18 -0.19
CA ALA A 244 -22.37 -0.13 1.00
C ALA A 244 -21.57 0.06 2.32
N SER A 245 -20.24 0.03 2.26
CA SER A 245 -19.39 0.23 3.43
C SER A 245 -19.40 1.69 3.91
N PRO A 246 -19.04 1.97 5.19
CA PRO A 246 -18.92 3.32 5.70
C PRO A 246 -17.63 4.04 5.26
N ALA A 247 -16.73 3.36 4.52
CA ALA A 247 -15.45 3.89 4.08
C ALA A 247 -15.59 5.16 3.24
N VAL A 248 -14.61 6.07 3.33
CA VAL A 248 -14.63 7.34 2.56
C VAL A 248 -14.46 7.13 1.06
N PHE A 249 -13.79 6.03 0.67
CA PHE A 249 -13.68 5.60 -0.71
C PHE A 249 -14.01 4.12 -0.86
N ALA A 250 -14.62 3.75 -1.98
CA ALA A 250 -14.78 2.37 -2.43
C ALA A 250 -14.10 2.22 -3.79
N ILE A 251 -13.11 1.33 -3.88
CA ILE A 251 -12.33 1.11 -5.10
C ILE A 251 -12.54 -0.32 -5.57
N VAL A 252 -12.91 -0.44 -6.83
CA VAL A 252 -13.19 -1.71 -7.49
C VAL A 252 -12.31 -1.82 -8.72
N PRO A 253 -11.20 -2.57 -8.67
CA PRO A 253 -10.35 -2.80 -9.82
C PRO A 253 -11.11 -3.55 -10.91
N LEU A 254 -11.22 -2.94 -12.10
CA LEU A 254 -11.97 -3.52 -13.22
C LEU A 254 -11.46 -4.92 -13.62
N PRO A 255 -10.14 -5.17 -13.79
CA PRO A 255 -9.63 -6.49 -14.08
C PRO A 255 -9.95 -7.51 -12.98
N VAL A 256 -9.79 -7.14 -11.72
CA VAL A 256 -10.04 -8.01 -10.57
C VAL A 256 -11.52 -8.38 -10.43
N SER A 257 -12.43 -7.55 -10.90
CA SER A 257 -13.87 -7.77 -10.79
C SER A 257 -14.50 -8.50 -11.98
N TYR A 258 -14.03 -8.22 -13.19
CA TYR A 258 -14.69 -8.66 -14.42
C TYR A 258 -13.92 -9.71 -15.22
N THR A 259 -12.64 -9.93 -14.95
CA THR A 259 -11.83 -10.90 -15.70
C THR A 259 -11.42 -12.07 -14.82
N HIS A 260 -10.94 -13.14 -15.45
CA HIS A 260 -10.30 -14.26 -14.75
C HIS A 260 -8.78 -14.06 -14.59
N LEU A 261 -8.25 -12.93 -15.12
CA LEU A 261 -6.83 -12.60 -15.09
C LEU A 261 -6.57 -11.53 -14.03
N ARG A 262 -5.39 -11.58 -13.42
CA ARG A 262 -4.90 -10.53 -12.54
C ARG A 262 -4.64 -9.24 -13.32
N ALA A 263 -4.69 -8.09 -12.64
CA ALA A 263 -4.51 -6.79 -13.27
C ALA A 263 -3.18 -6.66 -14.06
N HIS A 264 -2.09 -7.25 -13.57
CA HIS A 264 -0.78 -7.22 -14.23
C HIS A 264 -0.62 -8.25 -15.37
N GLU A 265 -1.49 -9.27 -15.44
CA GLU A 265 -1.48 -10.27 -16.52
C GLU A 265 -2.15 -9.76 -17.79
N THR A 266 -2.90 -8.66 -17.71
CA THR A 266 -3.56 -8.04 -18.86
C THR A 266 -2.65 -7.11 -19.65
N LEU A 267 -1.41 -6.90 -19.20
CA LEU A 267 -0.43 -6.00 -19.81
C LEU A 267 0.67 -6.73 -20.61
N SER A 268 0.60 -8.06 -20.73
CA SER A 268 1.57 -8.88 -21.51
C SER A 268 1.10 -9.13 -22.94
#